data_c2600391550773c7a00b085458edefbe
#
_entry.id   c2600391550773c7a00b085458edefbe
#
_cell.length_a   1.000
_cell.length_b   1.000
_cell.length_c   1.000
_cell.angle_alpha   90.00
_cell.angle_beta   90.00
_cell.angle_gamma   90.00
#
_symmetry.space_group_name_H-M   'P 1'
#
loop_
_entity.id
_entity.type
_entity.pdbx_description
1 polymer ?
#
loop_
_entity_poly.entity_id
_entity_poly.type
_entity_poly.pdbx_seq_one_letter_code
_entity_poly.pdbx_strand_id
1 'polypeptide(L)'
;MMRFDDFFFGGIIAATALALVVLIAVASELAAQERQGIPDISLYYESLRQPDNPYASCCGEGDAYYADKVEQCTVLDGPDCALVAIVTDERPNTVVLPHRTITRAHIPAGTRIPIPRNKLRRMPSENPTDHNVVFVGGGMFVLCWEPVGGV
;
A
#
# COMPACT_ATOMS: atom_id res chain seq x y z
N MET A 1 -66.36 -13.30 9.75
CA MET A 1 -66.13 -12.04 9.07
C MET A 1 -64.66 -11.68 9.29
N MET A 2 -63.77 -12.17 8.44
CA MET A 2 -62.34 -11.91 8.54
C MET A 2 -62.08 -10.48 8.05
N ARG A 3 -61.40 -9.65 8.86
CA ARG A 3 -61.04 -8.27 8.50
C ARG A 3 -59.91 -8.28 7.46
N PHE A 4 -60.19 -7.67 6.34
CA PHE A 4 -59.28 -7.53 5.20
C PHE A 4 -58.02 -6.72 5.54
N ASP A 5 -58.06 -5.94 6.62
CA ASP A 5 -56.97 -5.03 7.03
C ASP A 5 -55.74 -5.77 7.60
N ASP A 6 -55.94 -6.95 8.22
CA ASP A 6 -54.84 -7.72 8.83
C ASP A 6 -53.90 -8.36 7.77
N PHE A 7 -54.44 -8.59 6.57
CA PHE A 7 -53.68 -9.24 5.49
C PHE A 7 -52.72 -8.26 4.76
N PHE A 8 -53.12 -7.00 4.69
CA PHE A 8 -52.31 -5.96 4.00
C PHE A 8 -51.09 -5.53 4.83
N PHE A 9 -51.26 -5.38 6.14
CA PHE A 9 -50.15 -4.98 7.02
C PHE A 9 -49.09 -6.07 7.17
N GLY A 10 -49.47 -7.33 7.25
CA GLY A 10 -48.54 -8.45 7.33
C GLY A 10 -47.66 -8.61 6.07
N GLY A 11 -48.22 -8.36 4.89
CA GLY A 11 -47.50 -8.43 3.60
C GLY A 11 -46.44 -7.33 3.42
N ILE A 12 -46.73 -6.12 3.86
CA ILE A 12 -45.80 -5.00 3.74
C ILE A 12 -44.60 -5.18 4.68
N ILE A 13 -44.81 -5.60 5.91
CA ILE A 13 -43.75 -5.86 6.89
C ILE A 13 -42.83 -7.01 6.42
N ALA A 14 -43.40 -8.07 5.89
CA ALA A 14 -42.61 -9.19 5.36
C ALA A 14 -41.76 -8.79 4.14
N ALA A 15 -42.31 -8.00 3.24
CA ALA A 15 -41.59 -7.51 2.05
C ALA A 15 -40.45 -6.55 2.40
N THR A 16 -40.65 -5.66 3.36
CA THR A 16 -39.58 -4.73 3.81
C THR A 16 -38.46 -5.43 4.55
N ALA A 17 -38.79 -6.43 5.38
CA ALA A 17 -37.78 -7.25 6.07
C ALA A 17 -36.93 -8.06 5.08
N LEU A 18 -37.54 -8.63 4.04
CA LEU A 18 -36.81 -9.37 3.01
C LEU A 18 -35.88 -8.46 2.21
N ALA A 19 -36.34 -7.27 1.82
CA ALA A 19 -35.52 -6.30 1.11
C ALA A 19 -34.30 -5.83 1.92
N LEU A 20 -34.47 -5.64 3.22
CA LEU A 20 -33.39 -5.24 4.11
C LEU A 20 -32.30 -6.34 4.23
N VAL A 21 -32.73 -7.62 4.35
CA VAL A 21 -31.80 -8.76 4.41
C VAL A 21 -31.01 -8.90 3.11
N VAL A 22 -31.65 -8.73 1.96
CA VAL A 22 -30.97 -8.77 0.65
C VAL A 22 -29.97 -7.62 0.51
N LEU A 23 -30.32 -6.40 0.93
CA LEU A 23 -29.41 -5.26 0.89
C LEU A 23 -28.17 -5.47 1.78
N ILE A 24 -28.35 -6.02 2.98
CA ILE A 24 -27.22 -6.32 3.88
C ILE A 24 -26.34 -7.43 3.28
N ALA A 25 -26.92 -8.46 2.68
CA ALA A 25 -26.16 -9.53 2.04
C ALA A 25 -25.32 -9.01 0.85
N VAL A 26 -25.91 -8.20 -0.01
CA VAL A 26 -25.19 -7.60 -1.15
C VAL A 26 -24.07 -6.65 -0.68
N ALA A 27 -24.32 -5.84 0.35
CA ALA A 27 -23.30 -4.96 0.91
C ALA A 27 -22.14 -5.73 1.53
N SER A 28 -22.40 -6.87 2.17
CA SER A 28 -21.34 -7.72 2.74
C SER A 28 -20.53 -8.44 1.67
N GLU A 29 -21.12 -8.84 0.55
CA GLU A 29 -20.41 -9.45 -0.57
C GLU A 29 -19.53 -8.43 -1.29
N LEU A 30 -19.98 -7.18 -1.49
CA LEU A 30 -19.20 -6.10 -2.06
C LEU A 30 -17.98 -5.77 -1.18
N ALA A 31 -18.16 -5.68 0.13
CA ALA A 31 -17.06 -5.45 1.07
C ALA A 31 -16.07 -6.62 1.14
N ALA A 32 -16.51 -7.85 0.90
CA ALA A 32 -15.65 -9.02 0.83
C ALA A 32 -14.86 -9.07 -0.49
N GLN A 33 -15.46 -8.64 -1.60
CA GLN A 33 -14.79 -8.54 -2.91
C GLN A 33 -13.70 -7.45 -2.91
N GLU A 34 -13.96 -6.32 -2.26
CA GLU A 34 -12.94 -5.27 -2.09
C GLU A 34 -11.73 -5.75 -1.29
N ARG A 35 -11.94 -6.62 -0.29
CA ARG A 35 -10.85 -7.23 0.49
C ARG A 35 -10.09 -8.32 -0.24
N GLN A 36 -10.72 -9.02 -1.18
CA GLN A 36 -10.06 -10.07 -1.98
C GLN A 36 -9.23 -9.52 -3.14
N GLY A 37 -9.44 -8.26 -3.53
CA GLY A 37 -8.74 -7.62 -4.64
C GLY A 37 -7.46 -6.88 -4.25
N ILE A 38 -7.18 -6.67 -2.96
CA ILE A 38 -5.92 -6.06 -2.52
C ILE A 38 -4.92 -7.19 -2.27
N PRO A 39 -3.89 -7.35 -3.12
CA PRO A 39 -2.81 -8.29 -2.83
C PRO A 39 -2.28 -7.99 -1.42
N ASP A 40 -1.93 -9.01 -0.66
CA ASP A 40 -1.29 -8.79 0.64
C ASP A 40 0.11 -8.21 0.43
N ILE A 41 0.13 -6.88 0.23
CA ILE A 41 1.33 -6.09 -0.02
C ILE A 41 2.33 -6.27 1.13
N SER A 42 1.85 -6.61 2.33
CA SER A 42 2.72 -6.82 3.48
C SER A 42 3.64 -8.03 3.28
N LEU A 43 3.10 -9.15 2.80
CA LEU A 43 3.89 -10.35 2.50
C LEU A 43 4.91 -10.09 1.38
N TYR A 44 4.51 -9.33 0.36
CA TYR A 44 5.44 -8.94 -0.68
C TYR A 44 6.61 -8.12 -0.11
N TYR A 45 6.33 -7.08 0.65
CA TYR A 45 7.37 -6.24 1.26
C TYR A 45 8.27 -7.01 2.23
N GLU A 46 7.70 -7.91 3.04
CA GLU A 46 8.46 -8.78 3.94
C GLU A 46 9.42 -9.72 3.19
N SER A 47 9.08 -10.11 1.98
CA SER A 47 9.91 -10.96 1.13
C SER A 47 11.12 -10.22 0.54
N LEU A 48 11.07 -8.89 0.44
CA LEU A 48 12.12 -8.10 -0.20
C LEU A 48 13.42 -8.12 0.59
N ARG A 49 14.52 -8.39 -0.12
CA ARG A 49 15.88 -8.39 0.44
C ARG A 49 16.68 -7.26 -0.17
N GLN A 50 17.59 -6.70 0.60
CA GLN A 50 18.48 -5.63 0.13
C GLN A 50 19.35 -6.14 -1.02
N PRO A 51 19.46 -5.38 -2.12
CA PRO A 51 20.22 -5.83 -3.30
C PRO A 51 21.70 -6.09 -3.03
N ASP A 52 22.28 -5.40 -2.06
CA ASP A 52 23.67 -5.52 -1.64
C ASP A 52 23.87 -6.44 -0.41
N ASN A 53 22.77 -6.81 0.27
CA ASN A 53 22.80 -7.73 1.41
C ASN A 53 21.56 -8.65 1.40
N PRO A 54 21.65 -9.85 0.82
CA PRO A 54 20.51 -10.75 0.69
C PRO A 54 20.01 -11.32 2.03
N TYR A 55 20.73 -11.12 3.12
CA TYR A 55 20.31 -11.53 4.46
C TYR A 55 19.51 -10.45 5.19
N ALA A 56 19.59 -9.21 4.74
CA ALA A 56 18.86 -8.08 5.32
C ALA A 56 17.56 -7.81 4.57
N SER A 57 16.47 -7.54 5.30
CA SER A 57 15.19 -7.14 4.73
C SER A 57 15.20 -5.68 4.32
N CYS A 58 14.46 -5.33 3.25
CA CYS A 58 14.17 -3.94 2.92
C CYS A 58 13.19 -3.33 3.93
N CYS A 59 12.17 -4.09 4.31
CA CYS A 59 11.07 -3.65 5.17
C CYS A 59 11.38 -3.75 6.67
N GLY A 60 12.31 -4.64 7.08
CA GLY A 60 12.56 -4.89 8.50
C GLY A 60 13.21 -3.74 9.26
N GLU A 61 13.98 -2.90 8.57
CA GLU A 61 14.73 -1.78 9.14
C GLU A 61 14.31 -0.42 8.58
N GLY A 62 13.38 -0.38 7.63
CA GLY A 62 12.96 0.84 6.97
C GLY A 62 11.47 0.93 6.69
N ASP A 63 11.06 2.15 6.48
CA ASP A 63 9.70 2.50 6.08
C ASP A 63 9.62 2.64 4.55
N ALA A 64 8.48 2.25 3.97
CA ALA A 64 8.21 2.32 2.54
C ALA A 64 7.53 3.64 2.15
N TYR A 65 8.09 4.33 1.17
CA TYR A 65 7.53 5.57 0.61
C TYR A 65 7.33 5.45 -0.88
N TYR A 66 6.21 5.96 -1.39
CA TYR A 66 5.99 6.08 -2.83
C TYR A 66 6.85 7.20 -3.41
N ALA A 67 7.48 6.92 -4.54
CA ALA A 67 8.40 7.85 -5.21
C ALA A 67 8.30 7.70 -6.73
N ASP A 68 7.15 8.06 -7.30
CA ASP A 68 6.81 7.80 -8.71
C ASP A 68 7.53 8.72 -9.70
N LYS A 69 8.17 9.78 -9.19
CA LYS A 69 8.99 10.65 -10.02
C LYS A 69 10.46 10.32 -9.82
N VAL A 70 11.16 10.20 -10.94
CA VAL A 70 12.59 9.87 -10.98
C VAL A 70 13.34 10.95 -11.76
N GLU A 71 14.47 11.38 -11.23
CA GLU A 71 15.38 12.34 -11.86
C GLU A 71 16.76 11.72 -12.09
N GLN A 72 17.52 12.34 -12.97
CA GLN A 72 18.93 11.98 -13.14
C GLN A 72 19.76 12.53 -11.98
N CYS A 73 20.80 11.80 -11.60
CA CYS A 73 21.75 12.26 -10.61
C CYS A 73 22.51 13.49 -11.09
N THR A 74 22.77 14.37 -10.16
CA THR A 74 23.68 15.52 -10.32
C THR A 74 24.99 15.24 -9.58
N VAL A 75 25.97 16.12 -9.75
CA VAL A 75 27.23 16.01 -9.02
C VAL A 75 27.06 16.10 -7.50
N LEU A 76 25.98 16.75 -7.05
CA LEU A 76 25.66 16.92 -5.63
C LEU A 76 25.07 15.66 -4.99
N ASP A 77 24.52 14.73 -5.78
CA ASP A 77 23.89 13.51 -5.30
C ASP A 77 24.92 12.39 -4.99
N GLY A 78 26.19 12.65 -5.24
CA GLY A 78 27.31 11.77 -4.94
C GLY A 78 27.70 10.83 -6.10
N PRO A 79 28.91 10.24 -6.02
CA PRO A 79 29.47 9.43 -7.11
C PRO A 79 28.77 8.10 -7.34
N ASP A 80 28.14 7.54 -6.29
CA ASP A 80 27.46 6.26 -6.34
C ASP A 80 25.98 6.36 -6.70
N CYS A 81 25.47 7.58 -6.90
CA CYS A 81 24.08 7.79 -7.28
C CYS A 81 23.77 7.14 -8.64
N ALA A 82 22.69 6.40 -8.71
CA ALA A 82 22.16 5.83 -9.95
C ALA A 82 20.99 6.64 -10.50
N LEU A 83 20.11 7.07 -9.62
CA LEU A 83 18.95 7.92 -9.91
C LEU A 83 18.56 8.67 -8.63
N VAL A 84 17.73 9.69 -8.76
CA VAL A 84 17.12 10.39 -7.64
C VAL A 84 15.64 10.11 -7.65
N ALA A 85 15.15 9.51 -6.57
CA ALA A 85 13.74 9.30 -6.32
C ALA A 85 13.11 10.53 -5.67
N ILE A 86 11.97 10.98 -6.15
CA ILE A 86 11.21 12.08 -5.57
C ILE A 86 10.02 11.49 -4.83
N VAL A 87 9.94 11.73 -3.53
CA VAL A 87 8.81 11.25 -2.73
C VAL A 87 7.52 11.88 -3.22
N THR A 88 6.53 11.03 -3.54
CA THR A 88 5.18 11.42 -3.96
C THR A 88 4.12 10.92 -2.96
N ASP A 89 4.55 10.35 -1.86
CA ASP A 89 3.72 9.68 -0.88
C ASP A 89 2.91 10.69 -0.03
N GLU A 90 1.60 10.67 -0.20
CA GLU A 90 0.66 11.49 0.57
C GLU A 90 -0.06 10.68 1.67
N ARG A 91 0.29 9.40 1.84
CA ARG A 91 -0.32 8.56 2.87
C ARG A 91 0.02 9.07 4.27
N PRO A 92 -0.89 8.90 5.25
CA PRO A 92 -0.64 9.31 6.61
C PRO A 92 0.56 8.55 7.21
N ASN A 93 1.37 9.26 8.01
CA ASN A 93 2.53 8.66 8.66
C ASN A 93 2.17 7.72 9.80
N THR A 94 0.95 7.79 10.29
CA THR A 94 0.44 6.93 11.35
C THR A 94 -0.79 6.19 10.86
N VAL A 95 -0.73 4.86 10.94
CA VAL A 95 -1.85 3.97 10.62
C VAL A 95 -2.25 3.24 11.89
N VAL A 96 -3.51 3.39 12.28
CA VAL A 96 -4.08 2.69 13.43
C VAL A 96 -4.74 1.41 12.95
N LEU A 97 -4.18 0.28 13.34
CA LEU A 97 -4.74 -1.05 13.12
C LEU A 97 -5.44 -1.55 14.38
N PRO A 98 -6.31 -2.56 14.30
CA PRO A 98 -7.09 -3.06 15.46
C PRO A 98 -6.24 -3.46 16.68
N HIS A 99 -4.99 -3.86 16.45
CA HIS A 99 -4.12 -4.36 17.53
C HIS A 99 -2.78 -3.62 17.65
N ARG A 100 -2.50 -2.67 16.76
CA ARG A 100 -1.25 -1.89 16.79
C ARG A 100 -1.37 -0.57 16.05
N THR A 101 -0.59 0.41 16.46
CA THR A 101 -0.36 1.63 15.70
C THR A 101 1.01 1.53 15.04
N ILE A 102 1.07 1.78 13.74
CA ILE A 102 2.31 1.85 12.97
C ILE A 102 2.56 3.32 12.68
N THR A 103 3.72 3.81 13.08
CA THR A 103 4.15 5.19 12.76
C THR A 103 5.48 5.11 12.02
N ARG A 104 5.53 5.72 10.84
CA ARG A 104 6.74 5.89 10.05
C ARG A 104 7.28 7.32 10.18
N ALA A 105 8.56 7.52 9.89
CA ALA A 105 9.16 8.84 9.86
C ALA A 105 8.43 9.74 8.83
N HIS A 106 8.32 11.03 9.10
CA HIS A 106 7.74 11.97 8.16
C HIS A 106 8.78 12.38 7.13
N ILE A 107 8.59 11.94 5.88
CA ILE A 107 9.34 12.42 4.71
C ILE A 107 8.35 13.19 3.82
N PRO A 108 8.49 14.52 3.69
CA PRO A 108 7.56 15.32 2.90
C PRO A 108 7.57 14.94 1.43
N ALA A 109 6.41 15.04 0.77
CA ALA A 109 6.34 14.95 -0.69
C ALA A 109 7.26 16.02 -1.33
N GLY A 110 7.89 15.66 -2.44
CA GLY A 110 8.91 16.49 -3.09
C GLY A 110 10.33 16.31 -2.54
N THR A 111 10.50 15.53 -1.45
CA THR A 111 11.85 15.21 -0.95
C THR A 111 12.61 14.40 -1.97
N ARG A 112 13.84 14.83 -2.27
CA ARG A 112 14.78 14.15 -3.18
C ARG A 112 15.61 13.13 -2.40
N ILE A 113 15.60 11.88 -2.85
CA ILE A 113 16.35 10.80 -2.24
C ILE A 113 17.28 10.19 -3.30
N PRO A 114 18.60 10.43 -3.24
CA PRO A 114 19.57 9.79 -4.12
C PRO A 114 19.60 8.28 -3.85
N ILE A 115 19.43 7.48 -4.89
CA ILE A 115 19.44 6.03 -4.83
C ILE A 115 20.81 5.52 -5.26
N PRO A 116 21.57 4.87 -4.37
CA PRO A 116 22.86 4.30 -4.72
C PRO A 116 22.72 3.11 -5.69
N ARG A 117 23.71 2.89 -6.54
CA ARG A 117 23.71 1.81 -7.56
C ARG A 117 23.56 0.42 -6.94
N ASN A 118 24.14 0.19 -5.77
CA ASN A 118 24.05 -1.07 -5.07
C ASN A 118 22.68 -1.33 -4.42
N LYS A 119 21.80 -0.33 -4.37
CA LYS A 119 20.43 -0.43 -3.86
C LYS A 119 19.37 -0.59 -4.95
N LEU A 120 19.78 -0.57 -6.23
CA LEU A 120 18.91 -0.87 -7.34
C LEU A 120 18.69 -2.37 -7.47
N ARG A 121 17.45 -2.78 -7.58
CA ARG A 121 17.10 -4.16 -7.88
C ARG A 121 17.40 -4.46 -9.35
N ARG A 122 18.12 -5.55 -9.61
CA ARG A 122 18.58 -5.94 -10.96
C ARG A 122 17.60 -6.85 -11.69
N MET A 123 16.56 -7.34 -11.02
CA MET A 123 15.57 -8.24 -11.62
C MET A 123 14.27 -7.48 -11.89
N PRO A 124 13.49 -7.94 -12.90
CA PRO A 124 12.14 -7.44 -13.10
C PRO A 124 11.39 -7.53 -11.77
N SER A 125 10.83 -6.43 -11.36
CA SER A 125 10.07 -6.35 -10.12
C SER A 125 8.67 -6.90 -10.38
N GLU A 126 8.22 -7.83 -9.55
CA GLU A 126 6.82 -8.23 -9.45
C GLU A 126 6.06 -7.29 -8.52
N ASN A 127 6.50 -6.05 -8.42
CA ASN A 127 5.92 -5.05 -7.54
C ASN A 127 4.40 -4.96 -7.78
N PRO A 128 3.57 -5.39 -6.81
CA PRO A 128 2.11 -5.42 -6.97
C PRO A 128 1.48 -4.05 -6.74
N THR A 129 2.29 -3.05 -6.38
CA THR A 129 1.83 -1.67 -6.26
C THR A 129 2.00 -0.99 -7.60
N ASP A 130 1.10 -0.08 -7.94
CA ASP A 130 1.26 0.76 -9.13
C ASP A 130 2.20 1.95 -8.88
N HIS A 131 3.12 1.80 -7.91
CA HIS A 131 4.03 2.84 -7.44
C HIS A 131 5.47 2.37 -7.38
N ASN A 132 6.41 3.24 -7.74
CA ASN A 132 7.80 3.04 -7.34
C ASN A 132 7.92 3.22 -5.83
N VAL A 133 8.66 2.33 -5.18
CA VAL A 133 8.81 2.35 -3.72
C VAL A 133 10.26 2.47 -3.33
N VAL A 134 10.56 3.43 -2.46
CA VAL A 134 11.84 3.54 -1.77
C VAL A 134 11.69 3.11 -0.31
N PHE A 135 12.56 2.23 0.14
CA PHE A 135 12.65 1.84 1.54
C PHE A 135 13.77 2.64 2.20
N VAL A 136 13.41 3.40 3.24
CA VAL A 136 14.31 4.33 3.92
C VAL A 136 14.39 3.96 5.40
N GLY A 137 15.57 3.66 5.87
CA GLY A 137 15.86 3.41 7.28
C GLY A 137 16.15 4.69 8.06
N GLY A 138 16.43 4.52 9.35
CA GLY A 138 16.80 5.62 10.24
C GLY A 138 17.98 6.43 9.68
N GLY A 139 17.88 7.77 9.75
CA GLY A 139 18.92 8.65 9.22
C GLY A 139 18.90 8.82 7.70
N MET A 140 17.81 8.52 7.03
CA MET A 140 17.62 8.65 5.57
C MET A 140 18.49 7.68 4.73
N PHE A 141 18.90 6.55 5.29
CA PHE A 141 19.61 5.52 4.52
C PHE A 141 18.65 4.78 3.60
N VAL A 142 18.99 4.73 2.30
CA VAL A 142 18.27 3.91 1.34
C VAL A 142 18.63 2.44 1.56
N LEU A 143 17.62 1.63 1.82
CA LEU A 143 17.77 0.18 1.96
C LEU A 143 17.53 -0.53 0.63
N CYS A 144 16.49 -0.11 -0.08
CA CYS A 144 16.08 -0.71 -1.35
C CYS A 144 15.34 0.32 -2.22
N TRP A 145 15.47 0.14 -3.52
CA TRP A 145 14.62 0.76 -4.53
C TRP A 145 13.87 -0.31 -5.30
N GLU A 146 12.55 -0.21 -5.33
CA GLU A 146 11.66 -1.15 -5.99
C GLU A 146 10.83 -0.41 -7.05
N PRO A 147 11.17 -0.54 -8.35
CA PRO A 147 10.44 0.12 -9.42
C PRO A 147 9.08 -0.54 -9.69
N VAL A 148 8.15 0.21 -10.29
CA VAL A 148 6.92 -0.35 -10.88
C VAL A 148 7.32 -1.23 -12.05
N GLY A 149 6.79 -2.44 -12.08
CA GLY A 149 6.81 -3.40 -13.19
C GLY A 149 8.02 -3.32 -14.10
N GLY A 150 9.08 -3.99 -13.74
CA GLY A 150 10.33 -4.23 -14.45
C GLY A 150 10.58 -3.42 -15.73
N VAL A 151 11.55 -2.54 -15.67
CA VAL A 151 12.15 -1.91 -16.85
C VAL A 151 13.09 -2.93 -17.52
#